data_3b75eef37ecc134fb7e665eecd7ddc54
#
_entry.id   3b75eef37ecc134fb7e665eecd7ddc54
#
_cell.length_a   1.000
_cell.length_b   1.000
_cell.length_c   1.000
_cell.angle_alpha   90.00
_cell.angle_beta   90.00
_cell.angle_gamma   90.00
#
_symmetry.space_group_name_H-M   'P 1'
#
loop_
_entity.id
_entity.type
_entity.pdbx_description
1 polymer ?
#
loop_
_entity_poly.entity_id
_entity_poly.type
_entity_poly.pdbx_seq_one_letter_code
_entity_poly.pdbx_strand_id
1 'polypeptide(L)'
;EMLHRAHILPLRTPASLTEKEYRDLFKAMKHVLTKGIDFGGDSTSDYRNIDGDRGAFHTHHLVYLRTKEKCLKRGCRGAVEKKTVGGRSAHFCTSCQY
;
A
#
# COMPACT_ATOMS: atom_id res chain seq x y z
N GLU A 1 -0.70 -0.58 -0.32
CA GLU A 1 0.15 -0.25 0.84
C GLU A 1 0.41 -1.47 1.72
N MET A 2 -0.62 -2.19 2.12
CA MET A 2 -0.49 -3.37 2.99
C MET A 2 0.35 -4.47 2.34
N LEU A 3 0.08 -4.79 1.09
CA LEU A 3 0.82 -5.81 0.35
C LEU A 3 2.28 -5.41 0.14
N HIS A 4 2.53 -4.14 -0.15
CA HIS A 4 3.89 -3.62 -0.27
C HIS A 4 4.68 -3.79 1.03
N ARG A 5 4.06 -3.44 2.15
CA ARG A 5 4.70 -3.60 3.46
C ARG A 5 4.98 -5.07 3.79
N ALA A 6 4.10 -5.99 3.38
CA ALA A 6 4.25 -7.42 3.62
C ALA A 6 5.13 -8.13 2.57
N HIS A 7 5.65 -7.42 1.59
CA HIS A 7 6.46 -7.96 0.48
C HIS A 7 5.70 -8.95 -0.41
N ILE A 8 4.40 -8.76 -0.58
CA ILE A 8 3.54 -9.65 -1.38
C ILE A 8 3.06 -8.93 -2.64
N LEU A 9 3.19 -9.58 -3.80
CA LEU A 9 2.66 -9.05 -5.05
C LEU A 9 1.11 -9.09 -5.05
N PRO A 10 0.45 -8.04 -5.56
CA PRO A 10 -1.02 -8.02 -5.62
C PRO A 10 -1.59 -9.04 -6.60
N LEU A 11 -0.75 -9.58 -7.50
CA LEU A 11 -1.17 -10.61 -8.46
C LEU A 11 -1.23 -12.01 -7.85
N ARG A 12 -0.70 -12.21 -6.64
CA ARG A 12 -0.74 -13.49 -5.96
C ARG A 12 -2.16 -13.85 -5.54
N THR A 13 -2.55 -15.10 -5.73
CA THR A 13 -3.84 -15.58 -5.22
C THR A 13 -3.74 -15.87 -3.72
N PRO A 14 -4.83 -15.74 -2.94
CA PRO A 14 -4.78 -16.05 -1.51
C PRO A 14 -4.28 -17.48 -1.23
N ALA A 15 -4.67 -18.45 -2.05
CA ALA A 15 -4.25 -19.84 -1.87
C ALA A 15 -2.75 -20.05 -2.07
N SER A 16 -2.05 -19.14 -2.75
CA SER A 16 -0.61 -19.23 -2.99
C SER A 16 0.24 -18.70 -1.84
N LEU A 17 -0.37 -18.04 -0.85
CA LEU A 17 0.35 -17.45 0.26
C LEU A 17 0.73 -18.50 1.30
N THR A 18 1.95 -18.41 1.82
CA THR A 18 2.39 -19.26 2.93
C THR A 18 1.80 -18.76 4.24
N GLU A 19 1.87 -19.60 5.28
CA GLU A 19 1.42 -19.21 6.62
C GLU A 19 2.21 -17.99 7.13
N LYS A 20 3.51 -17.95 6.86
CA LYS A 20 4.34 -16.79 7.22
C LYS A 20 3.87 -15.53 6.50
N GLU A 21 3.54 -15.64 5.21
CA GLU A 21 3.04 -14.51 4.43
C GLU A 21 1.70 -14.00 4.96
N TYR A 22 0.81 -14.89 5.37
CA TYR A 22 -0.45 -14.48 6.01
C TYR A 22 -0.21 -13.72 7.31
N ARG A 23 0.72 -14.19 8.14
CA ARG A 23 1.06 -13.50 9.38
C ARG A 23 1.67 -12.12 9.12
N ASP A 24 2.57 -12.04 8.14
CA ASP A 24 3.19 -10.77 7.75
C ASP A 24 2.14 -9.80 7.20
N LEU A 25 1.20 -10.29 6.40
CA LEU A 25 0.12 -9.47 5.87
C LEU A 25 -0.80 -8.96 6.99
N PHE A 26 -1.12 -9.81 7.96
CA PHE A 26 -1.95 -9.39 9.10
C PHE A 26 -1.30 -8.26 9.90
N LYS A 27 0.01 -8.38 10.15
CA LYS A 27 0.77 -7.32 10.82
C LYS A 27 0.79 -6.04 9.99
N ALA A 28 0.98 -6.16 8.68
CA ALA A 28 0.99 -5.03 7.77
C ALA A 28 -0.37 -4.33 7.74
N MET A 29 -1.46 -5.07 7.73
CA MET A 29 -2.81 -4.51 7.78
C MET A 29 -3.03 -3.66 9.02
N LYS A 30 -2.66 -4.18 10.19
CA LYS A 30 -2.77 -3.42 11.44
C LYS A 30 -1.95 -2.14 11.41
N HIS A 31 -0.72 -2.23 10.93
CA HIS A 31 0.18 -1.07 10.88
C HIS A 31 -0.36 0.02 9.94
N VAL A 32 -0.76 -0.37 8.73
CA VAL A 32 -1.23 0.59 7.73
C VAL A 32 -2.55 1.24 8.17
N LEU A 33 -3.47 0.45 8.71
CA LEU A 33 -4.75 0.99 9.20
C LEU A 33 -4.55 1.93 10.38
N THR A 34 -3.67 1.59 11.31
CA THR A 34 -3.35 2.46 12.45
C THR A 34 -2.77 3.78 11.99
N LYS A 35 -1.83 3.75 11.03
CA LYS A 35 -1.28 4.98 10.45
C LYS A 35 -2.35 5.80 9.73
N GLY A 36 -3.24 5.15 8.99
CA GLY A 36 -4.33 5.84 8.32
C GLY A 36 -5.22 6.60 9.30
N ILE A 37 -5.55 5.98 10.42
CA ILE A 37 -6.33 6.61 11.48
C ILE A 37 -5.56 7.77 12.10
N ASP A 38 -4.28 7.58 12.43
CA ASP A 38 -3.43 8.61 13.04
C ASP A 38 -3.29 9.85 12.17
N PHE A 39 -3.32 9.68 10.85
CA PHE A 39 -3.25 10.80 9.91
C PHE A 39 -4.63 11.34 9.47
N GLY A 40 -5.70 10.91 10.11
CA GLY A 40 -7.05 11.43 9.83
C GLY A 40 -7.70 10.83 8.58
N GLY A 41 -7.17 9.71 8.07
CA GLY A 41 -7.72 9.02 6.91
C GLY A 41 -6.97 9.30 5.61
N ASP A 42 -7.37 8.61 4.56
CA ASP A 42 -6.72 8.61 3.25
C ASP A 42 -7.61 9.31 2.23
N SER A 43 -7.58 10.63 2.21
CA SER A 43 -8.40 11.45 1.31
C SER A 43 -7.56 12.00 0.17
N THR A 44 -7.72 11.43 -1.04
CA THR A 44 -7.08 11.95 -2.25
C THR A 44 -8.04 12.82 -3.09
N SER A 45 -9.29 12.98 -2.65
CA SER A 45 -10.33 13.74 -3.33
C SER A 45 -11.03 14.71 -2.35
N ASP A 46 -12.34 14.93 -2.52
CA ASP A 46 -13.06 15.99 -1.81
C ASP A 46 -13.53 15.63 -0.41
N TYR A 47 -13.27 14.40 0.06
CA TYR A 47 -13.69 14.02 1.40
C TYR A 47 -13.02 14.89 2.45
N ARG A 48 -13.82 15.34 3.41
CA ARG A 48 -13.36 16.12 4.58
C ARG A 48 -13.88 15.46 5.84
N ASN A 49 -13.14 15.61 6.94
CA ASN A 49 -13.64 15.19 8.25
C ASN A 49 -14.66 16.21 8.78
N ILE A 50 -15.14 15.98 10.01
CA ILE A 50 -16.16 16.84 10.63
C ILE A 50 -15.68 18.29 10.78
N ASP A 51 -14.37 18.52 10.86
CA ASP A 51 -13.77 19.85 10.98
C ASP A 51 -13.46 20.47 9.60
N GLY A 52 -13.80 19.81 8.52
CA GLY A 52 -13.56 20.29 7.16
C GLY A 52 -12.17 19.96 6.61
N ASP A 53 -11.34 19.24 7.35
CA ASP A 53 -10.00 18.89 6.93
C ASP A 53 -9.96 17.59 6.13
N ARG A 54 -9.04 17.51 5.16
CA ARG A 54 -8.76 16.26 4.45
C ARG A 54 -7.89 15.36 5.31
N GLY A 55 -8.11 14.05 5.20
CA GLY A 55 -7.18 13.11 5.79
C GLY A 55 -5.78 13.28 5.21
N ALA A 56 -4.75 13.05 6.02
CA ALA A 56 -3.36 13.30 5.66
C ALA A 56 -2.59 12.05 5.24
N PHE A 57 -3.18 10.84 5.33
CA PHE A 57 -2.47 9.61 5.01
C PHE A 57 -2.01 9.55 3.56
N HIS A 58 -2.73 10.19 2.64
CA HIS A 58 -2.36 10.21 1.21
C HIS A 58 -0.97 10.81 0.95
N THR A 59 -0.45 11.63 1.86
CA THR A 59 0.90 12.19 1.74
C THR A 59 1.98 11.21 2.20
N HIS A 60 1.59 10.08 2.78
CA HIS A 60 2.48 9.07 3.33
C HIS A 60 2.45 7.75 2.56
N HIS A 61 1.83 7.72 1.40
CA HIS A 61 1.81 6.53 0.55
C HIS A 61 3.20 6.15 0.09
N LEU A 62 3.49 4.85 0.10
CA LEU A 62 4.75 4.32 -0.40
C LEU A 62 4.67 3.83 -1.83
N VAL A 63 3.50 3.43 -2.29
CA VAL A 63 3.29 2.94 -3.67
C VAL A 63 2.08 3.58 -4.35
N TYR A 64 0.98 3.82 -3.65
CA TYR A 64 -0.24 4.32 -4.28
C TYR A 64 -0.03 5.70 -4.89
N LEU A 65 -0.44 5.85 -6.14
CA LEU A 65 -0.28 7.07 -6.95
C LEU A 65 1.18 7.50 -7.17
N ARG A 66 2.13 6.58 -7.00
CA ARG A 66 3.55 6.86 -7.20
C ARG A 66 4.15 6.09 -8.38
N THR A 67 3.35 5.81 -9.40
CA THR A 67 3.77 5.07 -10.60
C THR A 67 5.05 5.68 -11.20
N LYS A 68 6.02 4.81 -11.51
CA LYS A 68 7.36 5.15 -12.04
C LYS A 68 8.29 5.85 -11.05
N GLU A 69 7.83 6.13 -9.83
CA GLU A 69 8.70 6.69 -8.80
C GLU A 69 9.53 5.59 -8.14
N LYS A 70 10.66 5.98 -7.60
CA LYS A 70 11.55 5.05 -6.91
C LYS A 70 10.86 4.46 -5.68
N CYS A 71 11.05 3.15 -5.47
CA CYS A 71 10.58 2.49 -4.24
C CYS A 71 11.30 3.08 -3.03
N LEU A 72 10.54 3.44 -2.00
CA LEU A 72 11.08 4.07 -0.80
C LEU A 72 11.52 3.07 0.28
N LYS A 73 11.32 1.77 0.07
CA LYS A 73 11.81 0.77 1.02
C LYS A 73 13.33 0.81 1.10
N ARG A 74 13.82 0.77 2.33
CA ARG A 74 15.26 0.80 2.60
C ARG A 74 15.96 -0.36 1.87
N GLY A 75 16.96 -0.03 1.08
CA GLY A 75 17.73 -1.02 0.31
C GLY A 75 17.07 -1.49 -0.98
N CYS A 76 15.85 -1.07 -1.29
CA CYS A 76 15.19 -1.41 -2.53
C CYS A 76 15.59 -0.46 -3.66
N ARG A 77 16.00 -0.99 -4.81
CA ARG A 77 16.37 -0.22 -5.99
C ARG A 77 15.30 -0.23 -7.07
N GLY A 78 14.13 -0.78 -6.77
CA GLY A 78 13.03 -0.87 -7.72
C GLY A 78 12.26 0.43 -7.88
N ALA A 79 11.30 0.39 -8.79
CA ALA A 79 10.37 1.48 -9.02
C ALA A 79 8.93 0.97 -8.90
N VAL A 80 8.02 1.88 -8.59
CA VAL A 80 6.61 1.56 -8.46
C VAL A 80 6.01 1.33 -9.86
N GLU A 81 5.28 0.23 -10.00
CA GLU A 81 4.55 -0.10 -11.22
C GLU A 81 3.05 -0.10 -10.96
N LYS A 82 2.28 0.06 -12.02
CA LYS A 82 0.82 0.07 -11.97
C LYS A 82 0.28 -0.98 -12.92
N LYS A 83 -0.67 -1.80 -12.46
CA LYS A 83 -1.34 -2.79 -13.29
C LYS A 83 -2.80 -2.92 -12.86
N THR A 84 -3.69 -3.14 -13.83
CA THR A 84 -5.10 -3.39 -13.52
C THR A 84 -5.26 -4.83 -13.04
N VAL A 85 -5.84 -5.01 -11.87
CA VAL A 85 -6.13 -6.32 -11.27
C VAL A 85 -7.58 -6.31 -10.80
N GLY A 86 -8.39 -7.21 -11.35
CA GLY A 86 -9.81 -7.30 -10.96
C GLY A 86 -10.59 -6.00 -11.18
N GLY A 87 -10.31 -5.24 -12.22
CA GLY A 87 -10.99 -3.99 -12.53
C GLY A 87 -10.49 -2.77 -11.77
N ARG A 88 -9.48 -2.93 -10.92
CA ARG A 88 -8.86 -1.82 -10.16
C ARG A 88 -7.37 -1.73 -10.43
N SER A 89 -6.82 -0.53 -10.28
CA SER A 89 -5.38 -0.32 -10.42
C SER A 89 -4.65 -0.74 -9.15
N ALA A 90 -3.64 -1.59 -9.30
CA ALA A 90 -2.73 -1.96 -8.23
C ALA A 90 -1.39 -1.27 -8.45
N HIS A 91 -0.84 -0.71 -7.41
CA HIS A 91 0.48 -0.06 -7.41
C HIS A 91 1.42 -0.90 -6.54
N PHE A 92 2.56 -1.30 -7.09
CA PHE A 92 3.46 -2.24 -6.42
C PHE A 92 4.90 -2.09 -6.91
N CYS A 93 5.84 -2.70 -6.20
CA CYS A 93 7.25 -2.75 -6.58
C CYS A 93 7.65 -4.21 -6.83
N THR A 94 8.05 -4.55 -8.05
CA THR A 94 8.44 -5.93 -8.40
C THR A 94 9.78 -6.34 -7.80
N SER A 95 10.57 -5.41 -7.31
CA SER A 95 11.88 -5.71 -6.71
C SER A 95 11.77 -6.18 -5.26
N CYS A 96 10.79 -5.70 -4.49
CA CYS A 96 10.66 -6.07 -3.08
C CYS A 96 9.34 -6.78 -2.73
N GLN A 97 8.43 -6.95 -3.69
CA GLN A 97 7.22 -7.76 -3.52
C GLN A 97 7.33 -9.02 -4.37
N TYR A 98 6.94 -10.14 -3.81
CA TYR A 98 7.10 -11.45 -4.44
C TYR A 98 5.78 -12.17 -4.63
#